data_c702bad42ca05b560002fbb566de642a
#
_entry.id   c702bad42ca05b560002fbb566de642a
#
_cell.length_a   1.000
_cell.length_b   1.000
_cell.length_c   1.000
_cell.angle_alpha   90.00
_cell.angle_beta   90.00
_cell.angle_gamma   90.00
#
_symmetry.space_group_name_H-M   'P 1'
#
loop_
_entity.id
_entity.type
_entity.pdbx_description
1 polymer ?
#
loop_
_entity_poly.entity_id
_entity_poly.type
_entity_poly.pdbx_seq_one_letter_code
_entity_poly.pdbx_strand_id
1 'polypeptide(L)'
;MTARTFDIRETRDKDLLRELLASDPVAAAYLLGDLVEPFFRQCRWLVASAGGARRLEGAVLVYTGLSVPAVLSFGAPDAVEAVLAYFARELPEMCYAKFPLEHADAFPKFFQLDYMERLWVMGLAAENLQRPTQLREALQLSKSTPIEPIIALYTDYPGNYFEPSQLESGAYFGAYAEGQLVAIAGTHVLAPAEGVAVLGNIVTKSAARQHGYATACTARLVEALAAQGCSTIALQVAADNAAAISCYRRLGFRFQEVVWQTRATRL
;
A
#
# COMPACT_ATOMS: atom_id res chain seq x y z
N MET A 1 17.41 28.83 13.96
CA MET A 1 16.95 28.40 12.62
C MET A 1 15.63 29.11 12.35
N THR A 2 15.54 29.91 11.29
CA THR A 2 14.27 30.55 10.86
C THR A 2 13.32 29.41 10.46
N ALA A 3 12.11 29.41 11.05
CA ALA A 3 11.07 28.45 10.66
C ALA A 3 10.79 28.61 9.15
N ARG A 4 10.80 27.51 8.40
CA ARG A 4 10.41 27.53 6.99
C ARG A 4 8.93 27.90 6.90
N THR A 5 8.62 28.81 5.99
CA THR A 5 7.22 29.19 5.74
C THR A 5 6.69 28.39 4.56
N PHE A 6 5.54 27.75 4.75
CA PHE A 6 4.86 26.97 3.73
C PHE A 6 3.57 27.67 3.28
N ASP A 7 3.28 27.53 2.00
CA ASP A 7 1.97 27.80 1.41
C ASP A 7 1.17 26.49 1.43
N ILE A 8 0.10 26.48 2.24
CA ILE A 8 -0.68 25.28 2.55
C ILE A 8 -2.05 25.41 1.91
N ARG A 9 -2.48 24.35 1.20
CA ARG A 9 -3.77 24.34 0.50
C ARG A 9 -4.27 22.91 0.26
N GLU A 10 -5.54 22.79 -0.06
CA GLU A 10 -6.08 21.59 -0.71
C GLU A 10 -5.85 21.71 -2.22
N THR A 11 -5.53 20.59 -2.89
CA THR A 11 -5.33 20.55 -4.34
C THR A 11 -6.00 19.36 -4.99
N ARG A 12 -6.37 19.50 -6.25
CA ARG A 12 -6.80 18.42 -7.14
C ARG A 12 -5.94 18.36 -8.42
N ASP A 13 -4.81 19.05 -8.41
CA ASP A 13 -3.86 19.03 -9.52
C ASP A 13 -3.03 17.74 -9.46
N LYS A 14 -3.42 16.75 -10.28
CA LYS A 14 -2.76 15.45 -10.35
C LYS A 14 -1.31 15.54 -10.80
N ASP A 15 -0.96 16.53 -11.63
CA ASP A 15 0.39 16.66 -12.15
C ASP A 15 1.35 17.13 -11.08
N LEU A 16 0.93 18.08 -10.23
CA LEU A 16 1.69 18.48 -9.05
C LEU A 16 1.88 17.33 -8.06
N LEU A 17 0.81 16.52 -7.86
CA LEU A 17 0.87 15.36 -6.98
C LEU A 17 1.81 14.30 -7.54
N ARG A 18 1.75 14.00 -8.83
CA ARG A 18 2.69 13.05 -9.49
C ARG A 18 4.14 13.52 -9.36
N GLU A 19 4.40 14.82 -9.55
CA GLU A 19 5.76 15.36 -9.41
C GLU A 19 6.33 15.12 -8.01
N LEU A 20 5.53 15.30 -6.96
CA LEU A 20 5.93 15.01 -5.58
C LEU A 20 6.17 13.51 -5.37
N LEU A 21 5.19 12.68 -5.76
CA LEU A 21 5.17 11.24 -5.49
C LEU A 21 6.21 10.47 -6.32
N ALA A 22 6.61 10.99 -7.47
CA ALA A 22 7.64 10.40 -8.33
C ALA A 22 9.04 10.40 -7.70
N SER A 23 9.26 11.15 -6.61
CA SER A 23 10.53 11.14 -5.88
C SER A 23 10.84 9.78 -5.25
N ASP A 24 9.83 9.02 -4.86
CA ASP A 24 9.93 7.63 -4.39
C ASP A 24 8.64 6.85 -4.72
N PRO A 25 8.54 6.25 -5.92
CA PRO A 25 7.33 5.54 -6.35
C PRO A 25 6.99 4.30 -5.50
N VAL A 26 7.97 3.70 -4.84
CA VAL A 26 7.75 2.54 -3.96
C VAL A 26 7.08 2.98 -2.66
N ALA A 27 7.63 4.00 -2.00
CA ALA A 27 7.06 4.58 -0.79
C ALA A 27 5.68 5.20 -1.06
N ALA A 28 5.53 5.86 -2.22
CA ALA A 28 4.30 6.52 -2.65
C ALA A 28 3.26 5.61 -3.31
N ALA A 29 3.49 4.29 -3.42
CA ALA A 29 2.67 3.42 -4.29
C ALA A 29 1.17 3.43 -3.94
N TYR A 30 0.79 3.51 -2.67
CA TYR A 30 -0.61 3.68 -2.27
C TYR A 30 -1.18 5.01 -2.73
N LEU A 31 -0.43 6.11 -2.51
CA LEU A 31 -0.85 7.46 -2.89
C LEU A 31 -0.96 7.62 -4.41
N LEU A 32 -0.05 7.00 -5.18
CA LEU A 32 -0.13 6.96 -6.64
C LEU A 32 -1.38 6.19 -7.10
N GLY A 33 -1.74 5.11 -6.40
CA GLY A 33 -2.99 4.38 -6.64
C GLY A 33 -4.22 5.24 -6.46
N ASP A 34 -4.19 6.14 -5.49
CA ASP A 34 -5.30 7.04 -5.17
C ASP A 34 -5.43 8.23 -6.16
N LEU A 35 -4.50 8.37 -7.12
CA LEU A 35 -4.66 9.31 -8.25
C LEU A 35 -5.58 8.76 -9.36
N VAL A 36 -5.89 7.45 -9.33
CA VAL A 36 -6.72 6.79 -10.35
C VAL A 36 -8.20 6.84 -9.94
N GLU A 37 -9.08 6.99 -10.91
CA GLU A 37 -10.53 6.89 -10.67
C GLU A 37 -10.95 5.42 -10.42
N PRO A 38 -11.90 5.17 -9.54
CA PRO A 38 -12.78 6.13 -8.84
C PRO A 38 -12.17 6.68 -7.53
N PHE A 39 -11.01 6.22 -7.09
CA PHE A 39 -10.43 6.54 -5.78
C PHE A 39 -10.15 8.02 -5.62
N PHE A 40 -9.65 8.69 -6.66
CA PHE A 40 -9.29 10.10 -6.62
C PHE A 40 -10.45 11.01 -6.17
N ARG A 41 -11.69 10.67 -6.52
CA ARG A 41 -12.88 11.44 -6.11
C ARG A 41 -13.14 11.36 -4.61
N GLN A 42 -12.68 10.30 -3.97
CA GLN A 42 -12.84 10.05 -2.54
C GLN A 42 -11.65 10.56 -1.71
N CYS A 43 -10.71 11.26 -2.37
CA CYS A 43 -9.50 11.79 -1.76
C CYS A 43 -9.58 13.30 -1.56
N ARG A 44 -9.13 13.76 -0.39
CA ARG A 44 -8.70 15.13 -0.15
C ARG A 44 -7.18 15.16 -0.10
N TRP A 45 -6.56 15.97 -0.93
CA TRP A 45 -5.12 16.13 -1.01
C TRP A 45 -4.72 17.46 -0.39
N LEU A 46 -4.20 17.41 0.82
CA LEU A 46 -3.75 18.56 1.61
C LEU A 46 -2.23 18.66 1.43
N VAL A 47 -1.75 19.80 0.95
CA VAL A 47 -0.36 19.91 0.49
C VAL A 47 0.32 21.17 1.00
N ALA A 48 1.66 21.10 1.07
CA ALA A 48 2.53 22.22 1.37
C ALA A 48 3.56 22.41 0.26
N SER A 49 3.81 23.68 -0.10
CA SER A 49 4.92 24.11 -0.96
C SER A 49 5.75 25.18 -0.24
N ALA A 50 7.05 25.29 -0.53
CA ALA A 50 7.85 26.41 -0.02
C ALA A 50 7.24 27.74 -0.49
N GLY A 51 7.29 28.77 0.35
CA GLY A 51 6.62 30.06 0.09
C GLY A 51 6.93 30.59 -1.31
N GLY A 52 5.87 30.73 -2.12
CA GLY A 52 5.94 31.18 -3.51
C GLY A 52 6.39 30.14 -4.55
N ALA A 53 6.75 28.92 -4.15
CA ALA A 53 7.13 27.85 -5.08
C ALA A 53 5.90 27.05 -5.55
N ARG A 54 5.92 26.64 -6.83
CA ARG A 54 4.90 25.72 -7.36
C ARG A 54 5.11 24.28 -6.87
N ARG A 55 6.37 23.87 -6.66
CA ARG A 55 6.72 22.51 -6.28
C ARG A 55 6.24 22.16 -4.87
N LEU A 56 5.56 21.02 -4.75
CA LEU A 56 5.14 20.49 -3.46
C LEU A 56 6.32 19.88 -2.70
N GLU A 57 6.31 20.03 -1.38
CA GLU A 57 7.31 19.46 -0.48
C GLU A 57 6.72 18.41 0.45
N GLY A 58 5.42 18.46 0.70
CA GLY A 58 4.72 17.47 1.50
C GLY A 58 3.25 17.38 1.19
N ALA A 59 2.67 16.21 1.47
CA ALA A 59 1.26 15.94 1.29
C ALA A 59 0.71 15.10 2.45
N VAL A 60 -0.55 15.37 2.80
CA VAL A 60 -1.40 14.51 3.62
C VAL A 60 -2.63 14.18 2.79
N LEU A 61 -2.82 12.89 2.53
CA LEU A 61 -3.99 12.36 1.86
C LEU A 61 -5.01 11.94 2.91
N VAL A 62 -6.26 12.39 2.75
CA VAL A 62 -7.42 11.88 3.49
C VAL A 62 -8.31 11.12 2.49
N TYR A 63 -8.34 9.80 2.60
CA TYR A 63 -9.18 8.92 1.79
C TYR A 63 -10.45 8.56 2.56
N THR A 64 -11.61 8.85 1.97
CA THR A 64 -12.93 8.68 2.60
C THR A 64 -13.75 7.53 2.01
N GLY A 65 -13.18 6.71 1.14
CA GLY A 65 -13.85 5.57 0.50
C GLY A 65 -14.02 4.34 1.39
N LEU A 66 -13.51 4.37 2.62
CA LEU A 66 -13.66 3.31 3.63
C LEU A 66 -14.68 3.73 4.70
N SER A 67 -15.21 2.75 5.45
CA SER A 67 -16.10 3.00 6.61
C SER A 67 -15.43 3.86 7.70
N VAL A 68 -14.12 3.71 7.86
CA VAL A 68 -13.25 4.59 8.67
C VAL A 68 -12.24 5.21 7.70
N PRO A 69 -12.13 6.54 7.60
CA PRO A 69 -11.20 7.20 6.70
C PRO A 69 -9.75 6.75 6.92
N ALA A 70 -8.94 6.81 5.86
CA ALA A 70 -7.50 6.61 5.96
C ALA A 70 -6.77 7.96 5.79
N VAL A 71 -5.71 8.16 6.59
CA VAL A 71 -4.83 9.33 6.50
C VAL A 71 -3.41 8.86 6.23
N LEU A 72 -2.87 9.25 5.08
CA LEU A 72 -1.52 8.91 4.64
C LEU A 72 -0.70 10.18 4.48
N SER A 73 0.60 10.11 4.70
CA SER A 73 1.50 11.26 4.52
C SER A 73 2.72 10.92 3.68
N PHE A 74 3.25 11.93 2.97
CA PHE A 74 4.43 11.78 2.12
C PHE A 74 5.17 13.11 1.99
N GLY A 75 6.52 13.06 1.89
CA GLY A 75 7.38 14.23 1.65
C GLY A 75 8.12 14.70 2.90
N ALA A 76 8.56 15.94 2.91
CA ALA A 76 9.37 16.50 3.98
C ALA A 76 8.62 16.57 5.32
N PRO A 77 9.23 16.13 6.45
CA PRO A 77 8.55 16.07 7.75
C PRO A 77 7.99 17.41 8.23
N ASP A 78 8.73 18.51 8.03
CA ASP A 78 8.30 19.85 8.42
C ASP A 78 7.13 20.37 7.56
N ALA A 79 7.08 20.00 6.27
CA ALA A 79 5.98 20.30 5.40
C ALA A 79 4.71 19.51 5.78
N VAL A 80 4.85 18.22 6.10
CA VAL A 80 3.75 17.36 6.56
C VAL A 80 3.21 17.88 7.90
N GLU A 81 4.07 18.22 8.86
CA GLU A 81 3.65 18.79 10.14
C GLU A 81 2.87 20.09 9.95
N ALA A 82 3.34 20.97 9.06
CA ALA A 82 2.66 22.23 8.74
C ALA A 82 1.25 21.99 8.14
N VAL A 83 1.10 20.98 7.26
CA VAL A 83 -0.20 20.59 6.71
C VAL A 83 -1.13 20.09 7.82
N LEU A 84 -0.66 19.19 8.68
CA LEU A 84 -1.46 18.65 9.79
C LEU A 84 -1.91 19.75 10.74
N ALA A 85 -1.01 20.71 11.06
CA ALA A 85 -1.32 21.85 11.91
C ALA A 85 -2.40 22.77 11.31
N TYR A 86 -2.27 23.08 10.02
CA TYR A 86 -3.20 23.97 9.33
C TYR A 86 -4.60 23.38 9.24
N PHE A 87 -4.71 22.10 8.89
CA PHE A 87 -5.98 21.39 8.74
C PHE A 87 -6.43 20.64 9.99
N ALA A 88 -5.82 20.87 11.14
CA ALA A 88 -6.05 20.07 12.36
C ALA A 88 -7.54 19.88 12.69
N ARG A 89 -8.37 20.92 12.53
CA ARG A 89 -9.82 20.88 12.82
C ARG A 89 -10.67 20.21 11.74
N GLU A 90 -10.10 20.02 10.53
CA GLU A 90 -10.78 19.43 9.38
C GLU A 90 -10.40 17.96 9.14
N LEU A 91 -9.36 17.49 9.85
CA LEU A 91 -8.97 16.09 9.80
C LEU A 91 -10.09 15.21 10.38
N PRO A 92 -10.21 13.93 9.94
CA PRO A 92 -11.22 13.01 10.49
C PRO A 92 -11.11 12.88 12.02
N GLU A 93 -12.26 12.80 12.68
CA GLU A 93 -12.30 12.55 14.14
C GLU A 93 -11.64 11.22 14.50
N MET A 94 -11.86 10.19 13.69
CA MET A 94 -11.22 8.88 13.79
C MET A 94 -10.77 8.42 12.41
N CYS A 95 -9.57 7.85 12.32
CA CYS A 95 -9.02 7.35 11.06
C CYS A 95 -8.05 6.18 11.28
N TYR A 96 -7.75 5.49 10.20
CA TYR A 96 -6.54 4.68 10.09
C TYR A 96 -5.41 5.59 9.58
N ALA A 97 -4.41 5.86 10.39
CA ALA A 97 -3.25 6.64 10.01
C ALA A 97 -2.11 5.72 9.56
N LYS A 98 -1.47 6.08 8.44
CA LYS A 98 -0.30 5.39 7.91
C LYS A 98 0.73 6.42 7.48
N PHE A 99 1.91 6.39 8.08
CA PHE A 99 2.95 7.39 7.87
C PHE A 99 4.36 6.81 8.03
N PRO A 100 5.37 7.30 7.28
CA PRO A 100 6.75 6.89 7.42
C PRO A 100 7.33 7.27 8.79
N LEU A 101 8.40 6.57 9.19
CA LEU A 101 9.05 6.77 10.48
C LEU A 101 9.44 8.24 10.72
N GLU A 102 9.84 8.95 9.69
CA GLU A 102 10.26 10.36 9.76
C GLU A 102 9.12 11.34 10.14
N HIS A 103 7.84 10.91 10.00
CA HIS A 103 6.68 11.70 10.44
C HIS A 103 6.16 11.31 11.82
N ALA A 104 6.82 10.37 12.52
CA ALA A 104 6.34 9.83 13.78
C ALA A 104 6.23 10.89 14.90
N ASP A 105 7.01 11.96 14.85
CA ASP A 105 6.94 13.05 15.83
C ASP A 105 5.83 14.08 15.51
N ALA A 106 5.32 14.09 14.28
CA ALA A 106 4.27 15.03 13.86
C ALA A 106 2.88 14.54 14.25
N PHE A 107 2.54 13.27 13.96
CA PHE A 107 1.20 12.74 14.16
C PHE A 107 0.67 12.84 15.60
N PRO A 108 1.45 12.52 16.66
CA PRO A 108 0.98 12.60 18.05
C PRO A 108 0.61 14.01 18.53
N LYS A 109 1.01 15.05 17.79
CA LYS A 109 0.61 16.44 18.10
C LYS A 109 -0.85 16.74 17.75
N PHE A 110 -1.45 15.93 16.87
CA PHE A 110 -2.79 16.14 16.33
C PHE A 110 -3.73 14.97 16.55
N PHE A 111 -3.17 13.79 16.89
CA PHE A 111 -3.93 12.57 17.11
C PHE A 111 -3.46 11.84 18.36
N GLN A 112 -4.42 11.31 19.11
CA GLN A 112 -4.16 10.21 20.01
C GLN A 112 -4.01 8.96 19.19
N LEU A 113 -2.85 8.30 19.27
CA LEU A 113 -2.55 7.07 18.55
C LEU A 113 -2.82 5.87 19.47
N ASP A 114 -3.52 4.87 18.95
CA ASP A 114 -3.74 3.61 19.64
C ASP A 114 -2.44 2.76 19.61
N TYR A 115 -2.52 1.44 19.41
CA TYR A 115 -1.31 0.65 19.17
C TYR A 115 -0.71 0.99 17.80
N MET A 116 0.62 0.96 17.70
CA MET A 116 1.34 1.23 16.46
C MET A 116 1.92 -0.06 15.89
N GLU A 117 1.45 -0.45 14.72
CA GLU A 117 2.03 -1.55 13.96
C GLU A 117 3.16 -1.04 13.07
N ARG A 118 4.30 -1.70 13.13
CA ARG A 118 5.45 -1.37 12.31
C ARG A 118 5.48 -2.25 11.06
N LEU A 119 5.38 -1.63 9.90
CA LEU A 119 5.41 -2.30 8.61
C LEU A 119 6.69 -1.93 7.85
N TRP A 120 7.26 -2.92 7.16
CA TRP A 120 8.27 -2.68 6.13
C TRP A 120 7.57 -2.45 4.80
N VAL A 121 7.90 -1.36 4.14
CA VAL A 121 7.63 -1.16 2.72
C VAL A 121 8.75 -1.85 1.95
N MET A 122 8.38 -2.72 1.03
CA MET A 122 9.34 -3.38 0.14
C MET A 122 8.93 -3.12 -1.31
N GLY A 123 9.91 -2.91 -2.17
CA GLY A 123 9.72 -2.61 -3.59
C GLY A 123 10.47 -3.54 -4.52
N LEU A 124 9.95 -3.66 -5.72
CA LEU A 124 10.53 -4.41 -6.83
C LEU A 124 10.25 -3.68 -8.14
N ALA A 125 11.29 -3.40 -8.94
CA ALA A 125 11.08 -3.13 -10.35
C ALA A 125 10.69 -4.46 -11.03
N ALA A 126 9.55 -4.49 -11.73
CA ALA A 126 8.96 -5.74 -12.22
C ALA A 126 9.92 -6.55 -13.11
N GLU A 127 10.78 -5.86 -13.87
CA GLU A 127 11.83 -6.46 -14.71
C GLU A 127 12.91 -7.20 -13.92
N ASN A 128 13.07 -6.87 -12.62
CA ASN A 128 14.05 -7.49 -11.72
C ASN A 128 13.49 -8.68 -10.93
N LEU A 129 12.33 -9.20 -11.33
CA LEU A 129 11.74 -10.38 -10.69
C LEU A 129 12.70 -11.57 -10.77
N GLN A 130 13.08 -12.07 -9.59
CA GLN A 130 13.89 -13.28 -9.46
C GLN A 130 13.00 -14.50 -9.37
N ARG A 131 12.91 -15.27 -10.46
CA ARG A 131 12.13 -16.51 -10.49
C ARG A 131 12.95 -17.66 -9.89
N PRO A 132 12.42 -18.35 -8.87
CA PRO A 132 13.00 -19.63 -8.48
C PRO A 132 12.96 -20.63 -9.63
N THR A 133 14.01 -21.46 -9.74
CA THR A 133 14.12 -22.51 -10.79
C THR A 133 13.03 -23.55 -10.75
N GLN A 134 12.46 -23.79 -9.56
CA GLN A 134 11.32 -24.67 -9.36
C GLN A 134 10.20 -23.88 -8.67
N LEU A 135 9.19 -23.51 -9.43
CA LEU A 135 7.97 -22.91 -8.91
C LEU A 135 6.84 -23.96 -8.87
N ARG A 136 6.04 -23.91 -7.82
CA ARG A 136 4.73 -24.56 -7.79
C ARG A 136 3.82 -23.91 -8.83
N GLU A 137 2.81 -24.64 -9.26
CA GLU A 137 1.77 -24.07 -10.10
C GLU A 137 0.93 -23.06 -9.29
N ALA A 138 0.65 -21.92 -9.91
CA ALA A 138 -0.29 -20.92 -9.41
C ALA A 138 -1.20 -20.50 -10.55
N LEU A 139 -2.50 -20.59 -10.32
CA LEU A 139 -3.56 -20.31 -11.30
C LEU A 139 -4.15 -18.93 -11.03
N GLN A 140 -4.49 -18.22 -12.09
CA GLN A 140 -5.22 -16.97 -11.98
C GLN A 140 -6.62 -17.22 -11.42
N LEU A 141 -6.99 -16.47 -10.40
CA LEU A 141 -8.33 -16.45 -9.84
C LEU A 141 -9.14 -15.33 -10.51
N SER A 142 -10.39 -15.61 -10.81
CA SER A 142 -11.29 -14.69 -11.52
C SER A 142 -12.70 -14.78 -10.96
N LYS A 143 -13.62 -14.00 -11.49
CA LYS A 143 -15.07 -14.08 -11.16
C LYS A 143 -15.67 -15.50 -11.33
N SER A 144 -15.12 -16.32 -12.23
CA SER A 144 -15.58 -17.70 -12.44
C SER A 144 -14.99 -18.70 -11.44
N THR A 145 -14.01 -18.27 -10.64
CA THR A 145 -13.46 -19.12 -9.58
C THR A 145 -14.47 -19.24 -8.44
N PRO A 146 -14.76 -20.46 -7.93
CA PRO A 146 -15.62 -20.61 -6.77
C PRO A 146 -15.12 -19.75 -5.60
N ILE A 147 -16.01 -18.95 -5.04
CA ILE A 147 -15.65 -17.95 -4.02
C ILE A 147 -15.47 -18.56 -2.63
N GLU A 148 -16.19 -19.67 -2.35
CA GLU A 148 -16.22 -20.29 -1.03
C GLU A 148 -14.84 -20.74 -0.53
N PRO A 149 -13.97 -21.39 -1.35
CA PRO A 149 -12.62 -21.72 -0.93
C PRO A 149 -11.74 -20.51 -0.63
N ILE A 150 -11.98 -19.38 -1.34
CA ILE A 150 -11.26 -18.13 -1.14
C ILE A 150 -11.66 -17.50 0.20
N ILE A 151 -12.96 -17.37 0.46
CA ILE A 151 -13.50 -16.87 1.72
C ILE A 151 -13.04 -17.73 2.90
N ALA A 152 -13.13 -19.06 2.76
CA ALA A 152 -12.68 -19.99 3.79
C ALA A 152 -11.19 -19.82 4.11
N LEU A 153 -10.34 -19.59 3.09
CA LEU A 153 -8.91 -19.33 3.32
C LEU A 153 -8.68 -18.01 4.07
N TYR A 154 -9.45 -16.96 3.78
CA TYR A 154 -9.32 -15.66 4.44
C TYR A 154 -9.97 -15.61 5.82
N THR A 155 -10.95 -16.46 6.13
CA THR A 155 -11.59 -16.54 7.46
C THR A 155 -10.56 -16.88 8.55
N ASP A 156 -9.57 -17.69 8.24
CA ASP A 156 -8.49 -18.06 9.17
C ASP A 156 -7.47 -16.93 9.38
N TYR A 157 -7.61 -15.79 8.66
CA TYR A 157 -6.66 -14.67 8.65
C TYR A 157 -7.41 -13.34 8.83
N PRO A 158 -7.87 -13.04 10.05
CA PRO A 158 -8.55 -11.77 10.35
C PRO A 158 -7.60 -10.60 10.05
N GLY A 159 -8.16 -9.50 9.53
CA GLY A 159 -7.38 -8.32 9.12
C GLY A 159 -6.97 -8.34 7.63
N ASN A 160 -7.40 -9.33 6.84
CA ASN A 160 -7.34 -9.20 5.40
C ASN A 160 -8.36 -8.16 4.90
N TYR A 161 -8.08 -7.59 3.71
CA TYR A 161 -8.94 -6.60 3.05
C TYR A 161 -9.48 -7.14 1.72
N PHE A 162 -9.77 -8.45 1.68
CA PHE A 162 -10.28 -9.08 0.47
C PHE A 162 -11.78 -8.79 0.29
N GLU A 163 -12.11 -8.33 -0.91
CA GLU A 163 -13.47 -8.19 -1.41
C GLU A 163 -13.64 -8.98 -2.72
N PRO A 164 -14.73 -9.72 -2.92
CA PRO A 164 -14.93 -10.54 -4.12
C PRO A 164 -14.78 -9.79 -5.45
N SER A 165 -15.15 -8.50 -5.47
CA SER A 165 -14.99 -7.61 -6.63
C SER A 165 -13.54 -7.43 -7.08
N GLN A 166 -12.58 -7.61 -6.19
CA GLN A 166 -11.15 -7.50 -6.51
C GLN A 166 -10.66 -8.58 -7.48
N LEU A 167 -11.37 -9.72 -7.58
CA LEU A 167 -11.09 -10.75 -8.58
C LEU A 167 -11.30 -10.27 -10.03
N GLU A 168 -12.05 -9.18 -10.22
CA GLU A 168 -12.27 -8.56 -11.53
C GLU A 168 -11.00 -7.95 -12.12
N SER A 169 -10.07 -7.57 -11.27
CA SER A 169 -8.79 -6.97 -11.68
C SER A 169 -7.90 -7.93 -12.49
N GLY A 170 -8.12 -9.24 -12.39
CA GLY A 170 -7.23 -10.26 -12.94
C GLY A 170 -5.88 -10.36 -12.19
N ALA A 171 -5.75 -9.68 -11.05
CA ALA A 171 -4.53 -9.57 -10.26
C ALA A 171 -4.63 -10.37 -8.95
N TYR A 172 -5.13 -11.61 -9.06
CA TYR A 172 -5.19 -12.60 -7.98
C TYR A 172 -4.74 -13.96 -8.50
N PHE A 173 -3.87 -14.63 -7.75
CA PHE A 173 -3.36 -15.96 -8.07
C PHE A 173 -3.48 -16.89 -6.87
N GLY A 174 -3.92 -18.13 -7.10
CA GLY A 174 -4.08 -19.16 -6.09
C GLY A 174 -3.27 -20.41 -6.41
N ALA A 175 -2.78 -21.08 -5.39
CA ALA A 175 -2.12 -22.38 -5.50
C ALA A 175 -2.93 -23.45 -4.77
N TYR A 176 -2.94 -24.63 -5.36
CA TYR A 176 -3.71 -25.76 -4.89
C TYR A 176 -2.80 -26.93 -4.44
N ALA A 177 -3.21 -27.64 -3.41
CA ALA A 177 -2.62 -28.90 -2.99
C ALA A 177 -3.77 -29.89 -2.74
N GLU A 178 -3.66 -31.09 -3.31
CA GLU A 178 -4.69 -32.13 -3.16
C GLU A 178 -6.12 -31.64 -3.48
N GLY A 179 -6.23 -30.77 -4.51
CA GLY A 179 -7.49 -30.17 -4.93
C GLY A 179 -8.02 -29.04 -4.04
N GLN A 180 -7.32 -28.69 -2.96
CA GLN A 180 -7.71 -27.61 -2.06
C GLN A 180 -6.89 -26.35 -2.32
N LEU A 181 -7.54 -25.17 -2.30
CA LEU A 181 -6.86 -23.87 -2.34
C LEU A 181 -6.08 -23.68 -1.02
N VAL A 182 -4.75 -23.55 -1.13
CA VAL A 182 -3.86 -23.48 0.04
C VAL A 182 -3.09 -22.18 0.15
N ALA A 183 -2.99 -21.39 -0.92
CA ALA A 183 -2.35 -20.10 -0.90
C ALA A 183 -2.99 -19.16 -1.93
N ILE A 184 -2.98 -17.87 -1.63
CA ILE A 184 -3.41 -16.78 -2.52
C ILE A 184 -2.38 -15.65 -2.44
N ALA A 185 -2.19 -14.95 -3.55
CA ALA A 185 -1.60 -13.62 -3.61
C ALA A 185 -2.49 -12.72 -4.46
N GLY A 186 -2.72 -11.49 -3.99
CA GLY A 186 -3.56 -10.50 -4.65
C GLY A 186 -3.00 -9.09 -4.55
N THR A 187 -3.81 -8.11 -4.93
CA THR A 187 -3.44 -6.69 -4.92
C THR A 187 -4.36 -5.86 -4.05
N HIS A 188 -3.80 -4.84 -3.38
CA HIS A 188 -4.54 -3.74 -2.77
C HIS A 188 -4.68 -2.56 -3.74
N VAL A 189 -3.65 -2.30 -4.56
CA VAL A 189 -3.63 -1.22 -5.54
C VAL A 189 -3.23 -1.78 -6.89
N LEU A 190 -4.00 -1.42 -7.92
CA LEU A 190 -3.69 -1.68 -9.31
C LEU A 190 -3.87 -0.38 -10.09
N ALA A 191 -2.76 0.28 -10.43
CA ALA A 191 -2.74 1.58 -11.09
C ALA A 191 -1.76 1.60 -12.28
N PRO A 192 -2.06 0.90 -13.38
CA PRO A 192 -1.19 0.84 -14.56
C PRO A 192 -0.90 2.21 -15.18
N ALA A 193 -1.87 3.14 -15.09
CA ALA A 193 -1.70 4.51 -15.59
C ALA A 193 -0.61 5.29 -14.84
N GLU A 194 -0.34 4.92 -13.59
CA GLU A 194 0.74 5.46 -12.76
C GLU A 194 1.96 4.52 -12.70
N GLY A 195 1.91 3.40 -13.42
CA GLY A 195 2.98 2.40 -13.47
C GLY A 195 3.20 1.60 -12.19
N VAL A 196 2.24 1.63 -11.24
CA VAL A 196 2.42 1.04 -9.91
C VAL A 196 1.36 -0.02 -9.58
N ALA A 197 1.75 -1.00 -8.76
CA ALA A 197 0.83 -1.87 -8.05
C ALA A 197 1.32 -2.14 -6.63
N VAL A 198 0.38 -2.35 -5.70
CA VAL A 198 0.69 -2.76 -4.32
C VAL A 198 0.10 -4.15 -4.09
N LEU A 199 0.96 -5.11 -3.78
CA LEU A 199 0.53 -6.47 -3.43
C LEU A 199 -0.11 -6.47 -2.04
N GLY A 200 -1.13 -7.31 -1.90
CA GLY A 200 -1.82 -7.51 -0.63
C GLY A 200 -2.60 -8.81 -0.62
N ASN A 201 -3.31 -9.06 0.49
CA ASN A 201 -4.11 -10.27 0.64
C ASN A 201 -3.32 -11.57 0.35
N ILE A 202 -2.03 -11.59 0.76
CA ILE A 202 -1.15 -12.75 0.55
C ILE A 202 -1.24 -13.66 1.76
N VAL A 203 -1.75 -14.87 1.55
CA VAL A 203 -1.97 -15.84 2.62
C VAL A 203 -1.61 -17.24 2.19
N THR A 204 -1.18 -18.09 3.14
CA THR A 204 -0.97 -19.52 2.95
C THR A 204 -1.45 -20.26 4.18
N LYS A 205 -2.29 -21.30 4.00
CA LYS A 205 -2.73 -22.20 5.07
C LYS A 205 -1.54 -22.68 5.89
N SER A 206 -1.67 -22.70 7.22
CA SER A 206 -0.57 -23.04 8.13
C SER A 206 0.09 -24.39 7.78
N ALA A 207 -0.68 -25.41 7.47
CA ALA A 207 -0.19 -26.74 7.07
C ALA A 207 0.55 -26.75 5.71
N ALA A 208 0.34 -25.73 4.86
CA ALA A 208 0.96 -25.62 3.53
C ALA A 208 2.13 -24.62 3.49
N ARG A 209 2.51 -24.05 4.62
CA ARG A 209 3.65 -23.11 4.71
C ARG A 209 4.96 -23.82 4.42
N GLN A 210 5.98 -23.02 4.03
CA GLN A 210 7.35 -23.50 3.71
C GLN A 210 7.45 -24.44 2.48
N HIS A 211 6.36 -24.62 1.71
CA HIS A 211 6.34 -25.43 0.49
C HIS A 211 6.40 -24.60 -0.80
N GLY A 212 6.66 -23.30 -0.73
CA GLY A 212 6.84 -22.42 -1.90
C GLY A 212 5.56 -21.90 -2.55
N TYR A 213 4.37 -22.19 -2.02
CA TYR A 213 3.09 -21.75 -2.60
C TYR A 213 2.94 -20.23 -2.67
N ALA A 214 3.21 -19.51 -1.57
CA ALA A 214 3.18 -18.03 -1.57
C ALA A 214 4.16 -17.46 -2.59
N THR A 215 5.36 -18.02 -2.70
CA THR A 215 6.38 -17.59 -3.68
C THR A 215 5.86 -17.76 -5.11
N ALA A 216 5.21 -18.89 -5.41
CA ALA A 216 4.63 -19.15 -6.74
C ALA A 216 3.50 -18.18 -7.07
N CYS A 217 2.54 -18.00 -6.15
CA CYS A 217 1.43 -17.05 -6.34
C CYS A 217 1.95 -15.62 -6.54
N THR A 218 2.90 -15.17 -5.70
CA THR A 218 3.46 -13.82 -5.78
C THR A 218 4.24 -13.61 -7.08
N ALA A 219 5.04 -14.59 -7.52
CA ALA A 219 5.78 -14.48 -8.78
C ALA A 219 4.83 -14.32 -9.98
N ARG A 220 3.80 -15.17 -10.06
CA ARG A 220 2.79 -15.09 -11.14
C ARG A 220 2.01 -13.78 -11.10
N LEU A 221 1.71 -13.29 -9.90
CA LEU A 221 1.06 -12.00 -9.72
C LEU A 221 1.92 -10.86 -10.26
N VAL A 222 3.21 -10.80 -9.89
CA VAL A 222 4.14 -9.77 -10.39
C VAL A 222 4.21 -9.79 -11.91
N GLU A 223 4.28 -10.98 -12.54
CA GLU A 223 4.28 -11.11 -13.99
C GLU A 223 3.01 -10.57 -14.65
N ALA A 224 1.85 -10.87 -14.08
CA ALA A 224 0.57 -10.39 -14.57
C ALA A 224 0.44 -8.87 -14.43
N LEU A 225 0.94 -8.29 -13.33
CA LEU A 225 0.96 -6.85 -13.10
C LEU A 225 1.93 -6.14 -14.07
N ALA A 226 3.11 -6.71 -14.31
CA ALA A 226 4.05 -6.20 -15.31
C ALA A 226 3.43 -6.18 -16.72
N ALA A 227 2.73 -7.26 -17.09
CA ALA A 227 2.02 -7.35 -18.37
C ALA A 227 0.87 -6.32 -18.48
N GLN A 228 0.32 -5.84 -17.37
CA GLN A 228 -0.68 -4.77 -17.32
C GLN A 228 -0.06 -3.37 -17.31
N GLY A 229 1.27 -3.23 -17.33
CA GLY A 229 1.97 -1.94 -17.38
C GLY A 229 2.48 -1.42 -16.03
N CYS A 230 2.39 -2.20 -14.94
CA CYS A 230 2.96 -1.83 -13.66
C CYS A 230 4.47 -2.16 -13.63
N SER A 231 5.32 -1.15 -13.71
CA SER A 231 6.78 -1.30 -13.63
C SER A 231 7.30 -1.32 -12.19
N THR A 232 6.60 -0.67 -11.27
CA THR A 232 6.93 -0.60 -9.85
C THR A 232 5.93 -1.41 -9.04
N ILE A 233 6.42 -2.44 -8.35
CA ILE A 233 5.61 -3.31 -7.50
C ILE A 233 6.02 -3.08 -6.06
N ALA A 234 5.09 -2.66 -5.22
CA ALA A 234 5.30 -2.47 -3.79
C ALA A 234 4.50 -3.48 -2.96
N LEU A 235 4.88 -3.65 -1.72
CA LEU A 235 4.10 -4.35 -0.69
C LEU A 235 4.43 -3.79 0.69
N GLN A 236 3.53 -4.06 1.64
CA GLN A 236 3.79 -3.81 3.06
C GLN A 236 3.69 -5.13 3.82
N VAL A 237 4.58 -5.31 4.77
CA VAL A 237 4.66 -6.54 5.57
C VAL A 237 5.03 -6.19 7.01
N ALA A 238 4.39 -6.85 7.99
CA ALA A 238 4.75 -6.68 9.40
C ALA A 238 6.25 -6.91 9.60
N ALA A 239 6.92 -6.01 10.31
CA ALA A 239 8.38 -6.00 10.44
C ALA A 239 8.94 -7.26 11.13
N ASP A 240 8.10 -7.96 11.89
CA ASP A 240 8.41 -9.23 12.58
C ASP A 240 8.06 -10.47 11.75
N ASN A 241 7.40 -10.34 10.60
CA ASN A 241 7.05 -11.46 9.72
C ASN A 241 8.25 -11.91 8.88
N ALA A 242 9.26 -12.49 9.55
CA ALA A 242 10.49 -12.95 8.90
C ALA A 242 10.27 -13.94 7.76
N ALA A 243 9.23 -14.77 7.84
CA ALA A 243 8.92 -15.76 6.81
C ALA A 243 8.44 -15.08 5.50
N ALA A 244 7.54 -14.12 5.59
CA ALA A 244 7.07 -13.36 4.43
C ALA A 244 8.19 -12.48 3.85
N ILE A 245 8.94 -11.78 4.69
CA ILE A 245 10.10 -10.96 4.27
C ILE A 245 11.12 -11.83 3.50
N SER A 246 11.43 -13.03 4.01
CA SER A 246 12.33 -13.96 3.31
C SER A 246 11.77 -14.41 1.95
N CYS A 247 10.45 -14.65 1.87
CA CYS A 247 9.79 -14.98 0.61
C CYS A 247 9.95 -13.85 -0.41
N TYR A 248 9.64 -12.61 -0.03
CA TYR A 248 9.72 -11.45 -0.92
C TYR A 248 11.16 -11.13 -1.35
N ARG A 249 12.13 -11.24 -0.43
CA ARG A 249 13.56 -11.07 -0.78
C ARG A 249 14.03 -12.06 -1.85
N ARG A 250 13.59 -13.33 -1.77
CA ARG A 250 13.93 -14.33 -2.80
C ARG A 250 13.34 -14.01 -4.18
N LEU A 251 12.24 -13.26 -4.23
CA LEU A 251 11.64 -12.76 -5.47
C LEU A 251 12.29 -11.47 -5.98
N GLY A 252 13.25 -10.90 -5.25
CA GLY A 252 13.97 -9.69 -5.63
C GLY A 252 13.45 -8.41 -4.97
N PHE A 253 12.40 -8.49 -4.13
CA PHE A 253 11.94 -7.32 -3.37
C PHE A 253 13.02 -6.84 -2.40
N ARG A 254 13.18 -5.53 -2.32
CA ARG A 254 14.13 -4.85 -1.45
C ARG A 254 13.39 -4.00 -0.43
N PHE A 255 13.96 -3.89 0.77
CA PHE A 255 13.49 -2.97 1.79
C PHE A 255 13.63 -1.52 1.30
N GLN A 256 12.60 -0.72 1.48
CA GLN A 256 12.57 0.70 1.15
C GLN A 256 12.57 1.55 2.43
N GLU A 257 11.55 1.40 3.25
CA GLU A 257 11.38 2.19 4.46
C GLU A 257 10.54 1.45 5.51
N VAL A 258 10.41 2.06 6.68
CA VAL A 258 9.45 1.68 7.72
C VAL A 258 8.30 2.66 7.74
N VAL A 259 7.08 2.13 7.73
CA VAL A 259 5.87 2.90 8.00
C VAL A 259 5.21 2.43 9.28
N TRP A 260 4.59 3.35 9.97
CA TRP A 260 3.68 3.08 11.07
C TRP A 260 2.25 3.01 10.58
N GLN A 261 1.51 2.05 11.08
CA GLN A 261 0.06 1.95 10.89
C GLN A 261 -0.60 1.92 12.25
N THR A 262 -1.63 2.74 12.43
CA THR A 262 -2.34 2.86 13.69
C THR A 262 -3.78 3.29 13.46
N ARG A 263 -4.65 3.02 14.43
CA ARG A 263 -5.91 3.74 14.56
C ARG A 263 -5.64 5.01 15.34
N ALA A 264 -6.18 6.13 14.87
CA ALA A 264 -5.91 7.45 15.39
C ALA A 264 -7.22 8.20 15.66
N THR A 265 -7.29 8.90 16.79
CA THR A 265 -8.40 9.78 17.16
C THR A 265 -7.87 11.20 17.25
N ARG A 266 -8.51 12.15 16.56
CA ARG A 266 -8.11 13.57 16.56
C ARG A 266 -8.22 14.14 17.97
N LEU A 267 -7.21 14.95 18.38
CA LEU A 267 -7.15 15.65 19.67
C LEU A 267 -8.10 16.85 19.73
#